data_0868336223bd0aedabaeb176d082cde8
#
_entry.id   0868336223bd0aedabaeb176d082cde8
#
_cell.length_a   1.000
_cell.length_b   1.000
_cell.length_c   1.000
_cell.angle_alpha   90.00
_cell.angle_beta   90.00
_cell.angle_gamma   90.00
#
_symmetry.space_group_name_H-M   'P 1'
#
loop_
_entity.id
_entity.type
_entity.pdbx_description
1 polymer ?
#
loop_
_entity_poly.entity_id
_entity_poly.type
_entity_poly.pdbx_seq_one_letter_code
_entity_poly.pdbx_strand_id
1 'polypeptide(L)'
;MPRTFQDFNVFLRTVVGLGFVLLACWWTMFLKSKLAANEHLLEERQAELETVKAEFEKRGVEIEELDAALKERAAEVARLEQVKVDLEKTVAEKERAIQALEFAKSLLEVSHRVARIEVLAQQAPPESLERVRTTVRFTELGQDGAPLAPGQELTIEGKTLYVESLVIQFEDRYVEQGDALRGTSLCFFKRLFGENQSPSEGPTLDTAGQQPLAYGGDTTLDPVHRALWQRFWDYANDPALAREVGVRAMQGEAPFIEARPGKTYRLELRASGGLVIQSE
;
A
#
# COMPACT_ATOMS: atom_id res chain seq x y z
N MET A 1 7.99 22.81 135.61
CA MET A 1 8.43 22.23 134.27
C MET A 1 7.26 21.64 133.47
N PRO A 2 6.55 22.37 132.74
CA PRO A 2 5.99 21.79 131.52
C PRO A 2 5.88 22.76 130.28
N ARG A 3 6.57 23.87 130.19
CA ARG A 3 6.48 24.80 129.05
C ARG A 3 7.30 24.40 127.85
N THR A 4 8.34 23.64 127.98
CA THR A 4 9.24 23.27 126.91
C THR A 4 8.65 22.24 125.93
N PHE A 5 7.73 21.40 126.36
CA PHE A 5 7.12 20.36 125.51
C PHE A 5 6.00 20.91 124.58
N GLN A 6 5.33 21.96 125.03
CA GLN A 6 4.30 22.63 124.27
C GLN A 6 4.91 23.47 123.12
N ASP A 7 6.01 24.17 123.43
CA ASP A 7 6.72 24.98 122.44
C ASP A 7 7.39 24.12 121.36
N PHE A 8 7.88 22.91 121.72
CA PHE A 8 8.44 21.96 120.78
C PHE A 8 7.37 21.38 119.85
N ASN A 9 6.19 21.07 120.28
CA ASN A 9 5.06 20.62 119.51
C ASN A 9 4.54 21.69 118.52
N VAL A 10 4.50 22.98 118.98
CA VAL A 10 4.15 24.10 118.13
C VAL A 10 5.21 24.34 117.05
N PHE A 11 6.50 24.27 117.40
CA PHE A 11 7.62 24.37 116.43
C PHE A 11 7.58 23.23 115.45
N LEU A 12 7.36 21.97 115.86
CA LEU A 12 7.27 20.80 114.93
C LEU A 12 6.09 20.92 113.98
N ARG A 13 4.93 21.38 114.45
CA ARG A 13 3.76 21.64 113.60
C ARG A 13 4.00 22.74 112.58
N THR A 14 4.70 23.82 112.97
CA THR A 14 5.04 24.92 112.04
C THR A 14 6.07 24.45 110.95
N VAL A 15 7.07 23.68 111.41
CA VAL A 15 8.05 23.12 110.48
C VAL A 15 7.41 22.13 109.49
N VAL A 16 6.54 21.21 109.95
CA VAL A 16 5.78 20.29 109.11
C VAL A 16 4.81 21.06 108.26
N GLY A 17 4.11 22.08 108.78
CA GLY A 17 3.22 22.95 107.98
C GLY A 17 3.98 23.67 106.83
N LEU A 18 5.17 24.26 107.17
CA LEU A 18 6.04 24.89 106.15
C LEU A 18 6.56 23.92 105.13
N GLY A 19 6.93 22.67 105.56
CA GLY A 19 7.31 21.59 104.69
C GLY A 19 6.20 21.21 103.69
N PHE A 20 4.95 21.14 104.18
CA PHE A 20 3.78 20.87 103.28
C PHE A 20 3.53 22.01 102.30
N VAL A 21 3.64 23.27 102.75
CA VAL A 21 3.50 24.42 101.86
C VAL A 21 4.59 24.45 100.77
N LEU A 22 5.84 24.17 101.11
CA LEU A 22 6.94 24.10 100.12
C LEU A 22 6.76 22.95 99.18
N LEU A 23 6.30 21.79 99.64
CA LEU A 23 5.99 20.63 98.76
C LEU A 23 4.80 20.96 97.88
N ALA A 24 3.77 21.60 98.32
CA ALA A 24 2.64 22.02 97.49
C ALA A 24 3.04 23.07 96.45
N CYS A 25 3.89 24.06 96.82
CA CYS A 25 4.45 25.01 95.90
C CYS A 25 5.34 24.34 94.86
N TRP A 26 6.21 23.41 95.27
CA TRP A 26 7.05 22.63 94.32
C TRP A 26 6.23 21.77 93.38
N TRP A 27 5.18 21.08 93.95
CA TRP A 27 4.26 20.26 93.12
C TRP A 27 3.46 21.11 92.14
N THR A 28 2.94 22.27 92.51
CA THR A 28 2.25 23.18 91.60
C THR A 28 3.19 23.74 90.53
N MET A 29 4.44 24.01 90.85
CA MET A 29 5.44 24.49 89.94
C MET A 29 5.86 23.38 88.96
N PHE A 30 6.00 22.14 89.47
CA PHE A 30 6.26 20.94 88.62
C PHE A 30 5.11 20.64 87.66
N LEU A 31 3.85 20.70 88.17
CA LEU A 31 2.67 20.54 87.30
C LEU A 31 2.57 21.62 86.25
N LYS A 32 2.83 22.87 86.58
CA LYS A 32 2.86 23.97 85.60
C LYS A 32 3.94 23.80 84.57
N SER A 33 5.14 23.35 84.90
CA SER A 33 6.21 23.11 83.94
C SER A 33 5.88 21.95 83.05
N LYS A 34 5.24 20.87 83.53
CA LYS A 34 4.75 19.75 82.73
C LYS A 34 3.62 20.14 81.77
N LEU A 35 2.68 20.96 82.24
CA LEU A 35 1.60 21.50 81.45
C LEU A 35 2.14 22.37 80.29
N ALA A 36 3.02 23.32 80.61
CA ALA A 36 3.65 24.20 79.66
C ALA A 36 4.48 23.40 78.58
N ALA A 37 5.21 22.36 79.07
CA ALA A 37 5.92 21.49 78.12
C ALA A 37 4.99 20.69 77.22
N ASN A 38 3.84 20.23 77.76
CA ASN A 38 2.84 19.54 76.89
C ASN A 38 2.11 20.50 75.96
N GLU A 39 1.81 21.72 76.41
CA GLU A 39 1.23 22.75 75.54
C GLU A 39 2.16 23.07 74.35
N HIS A 40 3.45 23.30 74.62
CA HIS A 40 4.44 23.54 73.59
C HIS A 40 4.54 22.36 72.63
N LEU A 41 4.54 21.13 73.12
CA LEU A 41 4.57 19.91 72.24
C LEU A 41 3.29 19.80 71.41
N LEU A 42 2.14 20.18 71.97
CA LEU A 42 0.88 20.20 71.23
C LEU A 42 0.88 21.27 70.13
N GLU A 43 1.38 22.47 70.45
CA GLU A 43 1.53 23.53 69.43
C GLU A 43 2.48 23.13 68.32
N GLU A 44 3.61 22.52 68.68
CA GLU A 44 4.58 22.01 67.66
C GLU A 44 3.94 20.93 66.76
N ARG A 45 3.20 19.98 67.32
CA ARG A 45 2.47 18.96 66.58
C ARG A 45 1.32 19.53 65.76
N GLN A 46 0.66 20.56 66.22
CA GLN A 46 -0.39 21.25 65.45
C GLN A 46 0.23 21.97 64.21
N ALA A 47 1.35 22.67 64.45
CA ALA A 47 2.08 23.31 63.32
C ALA A 47 2.60 22.30 62.29
N GLU A 48 3.15 21.16 62.75
CA GLU A 48 3.54 20.07 61.84
C GLU A 48 2.34 19.54 61.05
N LEU A 49 1.19 19.32 61.69
CA LEU A 49 -0.02 18.86 61.00
C LEU A 49 -0.57 19.88 60.02
N GLU A 50 -0.51 21.18 60.31
CA GLU A 50 -0.90 22.22 59.34
C GLU A 50 0.01 22.26 58.12
N THR A 51 1.34 22.14 58.31
CA THR A 51 2.29 22.09 57.22
C THR A 51 2.06 20.86 56.33
N VAL A 52 1.85 19.69 56.94
CA VAL A 52 1.55 18.45 56.20
C VAL A 52 0.22 18.56 55.46
N LYS A 53 -0.81 19.14 56.09
CA LYS A 53 -2.10 19.39 55.41
C LYS A 53 -1.94 20.31 54.17
N ALA A 54 -1.22 21.43 54.35
CA ALA A 54 -0.94 22.35 53.24
C ALA A 54 -0.17 21.70 52.10
N GLU A 55 0.81 20.83 52.45
CA GLU A 55 1.50 20.04 51.44
C GLU A 55 0.58 19.03 50.73
N PHE A 56 -0.30 18.36 51.45
CA PHE A 56 -1.29 17.45 50.87
C PHE A 56 -2.25 18.17 49.94
N GLU A 57 -2.76 19.32 50.31
CA GLU A 57 -3.64 20.14 49.46
C GLU A 57 -2.90 20.58 48.21
N LYS A 58 -1.66 21.07 48.36
CA LYS A 58 -0.84 21.46 47.19
C LYS A 58 -0.59 20.31 46.24
N ARG A 59 -0.23 19.12 46.75
CA ARG A 59 -0.04 17.92 45.92
C ARG A 59 -1.35 17.45 45.29
N GLY A 60 -2.47 17.61 45.99
CA GLY A 60 -3.80 17.32 45.46
C GLY A 60 -4.10 18.14 44.18
N VAL A 61 -3.86 19.46 44.26
CA VAL A 61 -4.04 20.37 43.11
C VAL A 61 -3.08 19.99 41.95
N GLU A 62 -1.81 19.72 42.23
CA GLU A 62 -0.83 19.32 41.26
C GLU A 62 -1.22 18.00 40.57
N ILE A 63 -1.77 17.03 41.29
CA ILE A 63 -2.30 15.77 40.76
C ILE A 63 -3.50 16.03 39.83
N GLU A 64 -4.42 16.90 40.21
CA GLU A 64 -5.57 17.27 39.36
C GLU A 64 -5.14 17.96 38.08
N GLU A 65 -4.16 18.86 38.12
CA GLU A 65 -3.59 19.53 36.93
C GLU A 65 -2.89 18.53 36.02
N LEU A 66 -2.10 17.63 36.58
CA LEU A 66 -1.43 16.57 35.81
C LEU A 66 -2.44 15.59 35.18
N ASP A 67 -3.49 15.21 35.88
CA ASP A 67 -4.53 14.33 35.35
C ASP A 67 -5.32 15.00 34.21
N ALA A 68 -5.60 16.29 34.34
CA ALA A 68 -6.21 17.09 33.28
C ALA A 68 -5.29 17.16 32.05
N ALA A 69 -4.00 17.43 32.24
CA ALA A 69 -3.02 17.47 31.18
C ALA A 69 -2.83 16.09 30.48
N LEU A 70 -2.85 15.01 31.27
CA LEU A 70 -2.80 13.64 30.73
C LEU A 70 -4.04 13.31 29.90
N LYS A 71 -5.23 13.70 30.33
CA LYS A 71 -6.47 13.51 29.57
C LYS A 71 -6.45 14.29 28.26
N GLU A 72 -5.96 15.53 28.26
CA GLU A 72 -5.80 16.32 27.06
C GLU A 72 -4.81 15.68 26.07
N ARG A 73 -3.65 15.23 26.58
CA ARG A 73 -2.67 14.54 25.75
C ARG A 73 -3.17 13.20 25.19
N ALA A 74 -3.91 12.45 25.99
CA ALA A 74 -4.52 11.21 25.53
C ALA A 74 -5.55 11.45 24.41
N ALA A 75 -6.35 12.50 24.51
CA ALA A 75 -7.28 12.90 23.47
C ALA A 75 -6.57 13.37 22.19
N GLU A 76 -5.46 14.11 22.33
CA GLU A 76 -4.64 14.54 21.20
C GLU A 76 -3.99 13.33 20.49
N VAL A 77 -3.45 12.37 21.23
CA VAL A 77 -2.89 11.12 20.69
C VAL A 77 -3.95 10.35 19.92
N ALA A 78 -5.14 10.15 20.49
CA ALA A 78 -6.23 9.46 19.82
C ALA A 78 -6.66 10.16 18.52
N ARG A 79 -6.69 11.51 18.52
CA ARG A 79 -6.96 12.29 17.31
C ARG A 79 -5.88 12.13 16.25
N LEU A 80 -4.61 12.16 16.65
CA LEU A 80 -3.48 11.98 15.73
C LEU A 80 -3.44 10.57 15.13
N GLU A 81 -3.78 9.55 15.92
CA GLU A 81 -3.92 8.17 15.45
C GLU A 81 -5.02 8.05 14.38
N GLN A 82 -6.17 8.70 14.60
CA GLN A 82 -7.24 8.72 13.60
C GLN A 82 -6.79 9.43 12.31
N VAL A 83 -6.16 10.59 12.42
CA VAL A 83 -5.63 11.33 11.26
C VAL A 83 -4.59 10.48 10.50
N LYS A 84 -3.74 9.76 11.23
CA LYS A 84 -2.76 8.84 10.62
C LYS A 84 -3.45 7.74 9.79
N VAL A 85 -4.47 7.08 10.34
CA VAL A 85 -5.23 6.03 9.63
C VAL A 85 -5.90 6.60 8.38
N ASP A 86 -6.53 7.77 8.47
CA ASP A 86 -7.19 8.43 7.34
C ASP A 86 -6.18 8.84 6.25
N LEU A 87 -4.99 9.30 6.67
CA LEU A 87 -3.91 9.65 5.75
C LEU A 87 -3.34 8.40 5.05
N GLU A 88 -3.09 7.31 5.78
CA GLU A 88 -2.62 6.03 5.21
C GLU A 88 -3.61 5.51 4.16
N LYS A 89 -4.91 5.59 4.44
CA LYS A 89 -5.97 5.24 3.48
C LYS A 89 -5.91 6.12 2.22
N THR A 90 -5.78 7.43 2.42
CA THR A 90 -5.70 8.38 1.30
C THR A 90 -4.44 8.14 0.44
N VAL A 91 -3.31 7.87 1.06
CA VAL A 91 -2.06 7.54 0.36
C VAL A 91 -2.25 6.27 -0.47
N ALA A 92 -2.80 5.20 0.11
CA ALA A 92 -3.05 3.95 -0.61
C ALA A 92 -4.03 4.14 -1.80
N GLU A 93 -5.05 4.98 -1.66
CA GLU A 93 -5.96 5.34 -2.77
C GLU A 93 -5.24 6.11 -3.88
N LYS A 94 -4.38 7.07 -3.52
CA LYS A 94 -3.59 7.85 -4.49
C LYS A 94 -2.55 6.99 -5.21
N GLU A 95 -1.87 6.08 -4.51
CA GLU A 95 -0.93 5.15 -5.12
C GLU A 95 -1.61 4.25 -6.15
N ARG A 96 -2.80 3.70 -5.84
CA ARG A 96 -3.59 2.94 -6.82
C ARG A 96 -3.99 3.76 -8.03
N ALA A 97 -4.38 5.03 -7.82
CA ALA A 97 -4.73 5.93 -8.92
C ALA A 97 -3.51 6.25 -9.80
N ILE A 98 -2.34 6.48 -9.21
CA ILE A 98 -1.09 6.70 -9.95
C ILE A 98 -0.74 5.46 -10.79
N GLN A 99 -0.76 4.27 -10.20
CA GLN A 99 -0.50 3.01 -10.91
C GLN A 99 -1.46 2.83 -12.10
N ALA A 100 -2.75 3.10 -11.91
CA ALA A 100 -3.73 3.04 -12.99
C ALA A 100 -3.44 4.04 -14.11
N LEU A 101 -3.02 5.26 -13.77
CA LEU A 101 -2.67 6.30 -14.75
C LEU A 101 -1.38 5.97 -15.50
N GLU A 102 -0.36 5.44 -14.84
CA GLU A 102 0.89 5.01 -15.46
C GLU A 102 0.64 3.86 -16.43
N PHE A 103 -0.17 2.89 -16.02
CA PHE A 103 -0.59 1.80 -16.90
C PHE A 103 -1.35 2.32 -18.13
N ALA A 104 -2.30 3.20 -17.93
CA ALA A 104 -3.05 3.82 -19.03
C ALA A 104 -2.15 4.60 -19.99
N LYS A 105 -1.19 5.35 -19.45
CA LYS A 105 -0.20 6.05 -20.25
C LYS A 105 0.59 5.08 -21.13
N SER A 106 1.03 3.94 -20.57
CA SER A 106 1.75 2.92 -21.34
C SER A 106 0.92 2.34 -22.49
N LEU A 107 -0.39 2.19 -22.31
CA LEU A 107 -1.30 1.75 -23.38
C LEU A 107 -1.45 2.82 -24.48
N LEU A 108 -1.53 4.10 -24.11
CA LEU A 108 -1.67 5.22 -25.05
C LEU A 108 -0.41 5.45 -25.89
N GLU A 109 0.76 5.10 -25.39
CA GLU A 109 2.03 5.23 -26.10
C GLU A 109 2.13 4.25 -27.28
N VAL A 110 1.32 3.19 -27.29
CA VAL A 110 1.33 2.18 -28.36
C VAL A 110 0.20 2.45 -29.36
N SER A 111 0.42 3.42 -30.24
CA SER A 111 -0.52 3.72 -31.35
C SER A 111 -0.49 2.68 -32.47
N HIS A 112 0.58 1.94 -32.58
CA HIS A 112 0.79 0.85 -33.56
C HIS A 112 1.84 -0.11 -33.03
N ARG A 113 1.76 -1.35 -33.48
CA ARG A 113 2.77 -2.38 -33.24
C ARG A 113 3.47 -2.71 -34.55
N VAL A 114 4.78 -2.84 -34.50
CA VAL A 114 5.62 -3.16 -35.66
C VAL A 114 6.33 -4.49 -35.41
N ALA A 115 6.35 -5.33 -36.39
CA ALA A 115 7.13 -6.56 -36.36
C ALA A 115 7.84 -6.80 -37.69
N ARG A 116 8.86 -7.62 -37.65
CA ARG A 116 9.61 -8.09 -38.81
C ARG A 116 9.49 -9.61 -38.91
N ILE A 117 9.24 -10.10 -40.12
CA ILE A 117 9.28 -11.53 -40.45
C ILE A 117 10.39 -11.76 -41.46
N GLU A 118 11.37 -12.54 -41.07
CA GLU A 118 12.45 -13.01 -41.97
C GLU A 118 12.16 -14.45 -42.35
N VAL A 119 12.11 -14.73 -43.66
CA VAL A 119 11.94 -16.11 -44.18
C VAL A 119 13.29 -16.81 -44.25
N LEU A 120 13.52 -17.71 -43.28
CA LEU A 120 14.80 -18.38 -43.11
C LEU A 120 14.98 -19.54 -44.12
N ALA A 121 13.95 -20.37 -44.28
CA ALA A 121 14.01 -21.55 -45.14
C ALA A 121 12.63 -21.98 -45.59
N GLN A 122 12.60 -22.64 -46.75
CA GLN A 122 11.46 -23.41 -47.23
C GLN A 122 11.94 -24.81 -47.64
N GLN A 123 11.32 -25.82 -47.07
CA GLN A 123 11.68 -27.21 -47.30
C GLN A 123 10.45 -28.00 -47.73
N ALA A 124 10.55 -28.73 -48.81
CA ALA A 124 9.56 -29.71 -49.21
C ALA A 124 10.00 -31.08 -48.66
N PRO A 125 9.19 -31.80 -47.89
CA PRO A 125 9.51 -33.16 -47.50
C PRO A 125 9.67 -34.04 -48.73
N PRO A 126 10.62 -34.98 -48.73
CA PRO A 126 10.85 -35.86 -49.89
C PRO A 126 9.63 -36.68 -50.33
N GLU A 127 8.70 -36.92 -49.39
CA GLU A 127 7.52 -37.76 -49.59
C GLU A 127 6.29 -36.99 -50.14
N SER A 128 6.35 -35.64 -50.14
CA SER A 128 5.23 -34.82 -50.62
C SER A 128 5.72 -33.43 -51.02
N LEU A 129 5.91 -33.21 -52.31
CA LEU A 129 6.26 -31.91 -52.90
C LEU A 129 5.19 -30.83 -52.66
N GLU A 130 3.98 -31.22 -52.26
CA GLU A 130 2.86 -30.33 -51.97
C GLU A 130 2.88 -29.77 -50.55
N ARG A 131 3.59 -30.42 -49.61
CA ARG A 131 3.66 -30.00 -48.22
C ARG A 131 4.96 -29.25 -47.90
N VAL A 132 5.03 -28.03 -48.38
CA VAL A 132 6.15 -27.14 -48.03
C VAL A 132 6.04 -26.68 -46.60
N ARG A 133 7.14 -26.73 -45.85
CA ARG A 133 7.28 -26.09 -44.54
C ARG A 133 8.13 -24.85 -44.70
N THR A 134 7.62 -23.73 -44.19
CA THR A 134 8.34 -22.47 -44.19
C THR A 134 8.74 -22.11 -42.74
N THR A 135 10.03 -21.93 -42.53
CA THR A 135 10.57 -21.46 -41.26
C THR A 135 10.81 -19.97 -41.37
N VAL A 136 10.26 -19.23 -40.42
CA VAL A 136 10.38 -17.78 -40.34
C VAL A 136 10.89 -17.37 -38.96
N ARG A 137 11.54 -16.21 -38.90
CA ARG A 137 11.85 -15.53 -37.63
C ARG A 137 10.95 -14.33 -37.51
N PHE A 138 10.11 -14.33 -36.45
CA PHE A 138 9.28 -13.21 -36.06
C PHE A 138 9.99 -12.39 -35.01
N THR A 139 10.12 -11.07 -35.21
CA THR A 139 10.78 -10.16 -34.28
C THR A 139 9.91 -8.92 -34.12
N GLU A 140 9.42 -8.66 -32.93
CA GLU A 140 8.71 -7.42 -32.62
C GLU A 140 9.70 -6.28 -32.44
N LEU A 141 9.36 -5.11 -32.97
CA LEU A 141 10.19 -3.92 -32.96
C LEU A 141 9.57 -2.83 -32.13
N GLY A 142 10.41 -2.11 -31.39
CA GLY A 142 10.04 -0.88 -30.72
C GLY A 142 9.77 0.27 -31.69
N GLN A 143 9.31 1.40 -31.17
CA GLN A 143 9.06 2.61 -31.97
C GLN A 143 10.34 3.16 -32.62
N ASP A 144 11.48 2.91 -32.03
CA ASP A 144 12.82 3.23 -32.55
C ASP A 144 13.31 2.26 -33.63
N GLY A 145 12.55 1.20 -33.90
CA GLY A 145 12.91 0.12 -34.84
C GLY A 145 13.88 -0.93 -34.27
N ALA A 146 14.26 -0.79 -32.97
CA ALA A 146 15.07 -1.81 -32.31
C ALA A 146 14.23 -3.04 -31.91
N PRO A 147 14.80 -4.26 -31.96
CA PRO A 147 14.12 -5.44 -31.45
C PRO A 147 13.78 -5.34 -29.99
N LEU A 148 12.51 -5.61 -29.61
CA LEU A 148 12.07 -5.64 -28.21
C LEU A 148 12.57 -6.90 -27.48
N ALA A 149 12.77 -7.98 -28.22
CA ALA A 149 13.32 -9.25 -27.72
C ALA A 149 14.02 -10.01 -28.86
N PRO A 150 14.79 -11.07 -28.57
CA PRO A 150 15.29 -11.99 -29.59
C PRO A 150 14.16 -12.53 -30.44
N GLY A 151 14.38 -12.59 -31.77
CA GLY A 151 13.39 -13.11 -32.70
C GLY A 151 13.02 -14.57 -32.43
N GLN A 152 11.74 -14.88 -32.54
CA GLN A 152 11.19 -16.22 -32.36
C GLN A 152 11.19 -16.97 -33.69
N GLU A 153 11.81 -18.13 -33.74
CA GLU A 153 11.77 -19.00 -34.94
C GLU A 153 10.50 -19.87 -34.92
N LEU A 154 9.72 -19.75 -35.96
CA LEU A 154 8.42 -20.38 -36.12
C LEU A 154 8.35 -21.13 -37.43
N THR A 155 7.62 -22.25 -37.45
CA THR A 155 7.41 -23.04 -38.66
C THR A 155 5.93 -23.11 -39.00
N ILE A 156 5.59 -22.85 -40.26
CA ILE A 156 4.23 -22.95 -40.81
C ILE A 156 4.19 -23.97 -41.93
N GLU A 157 2.99 -24.49 -42.23
CA GLU A 157 2.79 -25.40 -43.34
C GLU A 157 2.24 -24.67 -44.58
N GLY A 158 3.08 -24.52 -45.57
CA GLY A 158 2.76 -23.82 -46.82
C GLY A 158 3.81 -22.81 -47.25
N LYS A 159 3.55 -22.15 -48.37
CA LYS A 159 4.35 -21.06 -48.93
C LYS A 159 3.72 -19.69 -48.65
N THR A 160 2.41 -19.68 -48.43
CA THR A 160 1.67 -18.48 -48.11
C THR A 160 1.61 -18.35 -46.61
N LEU A 161 2.03 -17.19 -46.09
CA LEU A 161 2.05 -16.85 -44.68
C LEU A 161 0.86 -15.95 -44.38
N TYR A 162 0.02 -16.37 -43.46
CA TYR A 162 -1.06 -15.56 -42.88
C TYR A 162 -0.65 -15.08 -41.51
N VAL A 163 -0.97 -13.80 -41.21
CA VAL A 163 -0.71 -13.19 -39.90
C VAL A 163 -2.05 -12.81 -39.27
N GLU A 164 -2.52 -13.59 -38.29
CA GLU A 164 -3.74 -13.27 -37.59
C GLU A 164 -3.45 -12.18 -36.55
N SER A 165 -4.18 -11.07 -36.66
CA SER A 165 -4.15 -9.95 -35.73
C SER A 165 -5.53 -9.64 -35.19
N LEU A 166 -5.59 -8.96 -34.05
CA LEU A 166 -6.81 -8.50 -33.45
C LEU A 166 -6.60 -7.08 -32.89
N VAL A 167 -7.54 -6.19 -33.20
CA VAL A 167 -7.61 -4.86 -32.61
C VAL A 167 -8.93 -4.75 -31.84
N ILE A 168 -8.85 -4.43 -30.55
CA ILE A 168 -9.99 -4.18 -29.69
C ILE A 168 -10.15 -2.67 -29.52
N GLN A 169 -11.32 -2.15 -29.86
CA GLN A 169 -11.70 -0.75 -29.67
C GLN A 169 -12.88 -0.66 -28.73
N PHE A 170 -12.77 0.19 -27.73
CA PHE A 170 -13.85 0.45 -26.79
C PHE A 170 -14.76 1.58 -27.27
N GLU A 171 -15.92 1.73 -26.67
CA GLU A 171 -16.87 2.80 -26.97
C GLU A 171 -16.29 4.18 -26.65
N ASP A 172 -16.64 5.17 -27.49
CA ASP A 172 -16.12 6.55 -27.40
C ASP A 172 -16.42 7.22 -26.07
N ARG A 173 -17.49 6.82 -25.38
CA ARG A 173 -17.83 7.29 -24.02
C ARG A 173 -16.71 7.11 -23.02
N TYR A 174 -15.88 6.10 -23.16
CA TYR A 174 -14.74 5.87 -22.26
C TYR A 174 -13.59 6.84 -22.53
N VAL A 175 -13.41 7.25 -23.77
CA VAL A 175 -12.47 8.33 -24.12
C VAL A 175 -12.96 9.66 -23.54
N GLU A 176 -14.25 9.97 -23.68
CA GLU A 176 -14.87 11.19 -23.17
C GLU A 176 -14.84 11.28 -21.65
N GLN A 177 -15.00 10.15 -20.98
CA GLN A 177 -14.93 10.05 -19.50
C GLN A 177 -13.50 10.04 -18.97
N GLY A 178 -12.48 9.99 -19.84
CA GLY A 178 -11.09 9.87 -19.44
C GLY A 178 -10.78 8.53 -18.77
N ASP A 179 -11.52 7.46 -19.13
CA ASP A 179 -11.24 6.12 -18.66
C ASP A 179 -9.89 5.67 -19.21
N ALA A 180 -8.94 5.61 -18.33
CA ALA A 180 -7.55 5.38 -18.69
C ALA A 180 -7.29 4.00 -19.32
N LEU A 181 -8.13 2.99 -19.07
CA LEU A 181 -7.99 1.64 -19.58
C LEU A 181 -8.78 1.42 -20.88
N ARG A 182 -10.00 1.95 -20.95
CA ARG A 182 -10.93 1.76 -22.07
C ARG A 182 -10.95 2.92 -23.04
N GLY A 183 -10.19 3.99 -22.77
CA GLY A 183 -10.01 5.11 -23.68
C GLY A 183 -8.99 4.86 -24.80
N THR A 184 -8.40 3.67 -24.88
CA THR A 184 -7.40 3.31 -25.90
C THR A 184 -7.78 2.03 -26.61
N SER A 185 -7.18 1.79 -27.81
CA SER A 185 -7.32 0.56 -28.55
C SER A 185 -6.17 -0.38 -28.25
N LEU A 186 -6.45 -1.68 -28.20
CA LEU A 186 -5.46 -2.72 -27.94
C LEU A 186 -5.19 -3.51 -29.22
N CYS A 187 -3.92 -3.71 -29.52
CA CYS A 187 -3.44 -4.44 -30.69
C CYS A 187 -2.77 -5.75 -30.30
N PHE A 188 -3.17 -6.85 -30.92
CA PHE A 188 -2.62 -8.18 -30.68
C PHE A 188 -2.15 -8.82 -31.96
N PHE A 189 -0.94 -9.38 -31.99
CA PHE A 189 -0.54 -10.38 -32.95
C PHE A 189 -0.90 -11.75 -32.37
N LYS A 190 -1.94 -12.40 -32.95
CA LYS A 190 -2.44 -13.65 -32.35
C LYS A 190 -1.56 -14.85 -32.79
N ARG A 191 -1.43 -15.08 -34.05
CA ARG A 191 -0.67 -16.25 -34.57
C ARG A 191 -0.22 -16.10 -36.02
N LEU A 192 0.70 -16.96 -36.42
CA LEU A 192 1.05 -17.19 -37.81
C LEU A 192 0.51 -18.55 -38.25
N PHE A 193 0.08 -18.68 -39.51
CA PHE A 193 -0.29 -19.97 -40.07
C PHE A 193 -0.09 -19.97 -41.59
N GLY A 194 0.05 -21.15 -42.18
CA GLY A 194 0.18 -21.33 -43.61
C GLY A 194 -1.12 -21.78 -44.25
N GLU A 195 -1.15 -21.78 -45.61
CA GLU A 195 -2.34 -22.20 -46.36
C GLU A 195 -2.71 -23.67 -46.16
N ASN A 196 -1.78 -24.50 -45.70
CA ASN A 196 -1.99 -25.95 -45.57
C ASN A 196 -2.28 -26.37 -44.10
N GLN A 197 -2.59 -25.41 -43.22
CA GLN A 197 -2.94 -25.68 -41.84
C GLN A 197 -4.14 -24.84 -41.35
N SER A 198 -4.83 -25.34 -40.36
CA SER A 198 -5.88 -24.56 -39.67
C SER A 198 -5.26 -23.36 -38.90
N PRO A 199 -5.91 -22.21 -38.86
CA PRO A 199 -5.44 -21.10 -38.02
C PRO A 199 -5.13 -21.49 -36.57
N SER A 200 -5.91 -22.42 -35.99
CA SER A 200 -5.72 -22.89 -34.64
C SER A 200 -4.47 -23.75 -34.41
N GLU A 201 -3.90 -24.30 -35.47
CA GLU A 201 -2.68 -25.11 -35.47
C GLU A 201 -1.42 -24.25 -35.62
N GLY A 202 -1.58 -23.01 -36.06
CA GLY A 202 -0.48 -22.07 -36.22
C GLY A 202 0.15 -21.63 -34.93
N PRO A 203 1.49 -21.38 -34.89
CA PRO A 203 2.18 -20.92 -33.73
C PRO A 203 1.63 -19.57 -33.26
N THR A 204 1.47 -19.43 -31.94
CA THR A 204 1.04 -18.18 -31.29
C THR A 204 2.17 -17.17 -31.21
N LEU A 205 1.87 -15.89 -31.40
CA LEU A 205 2.81 -14.77 -31.29
C LEU A 205 2.69 -14.13 -29.92
N ASP A 206 1.54 -13.55 -29.61
CA ASP A 206 1.25 -13.07 -28.25
C ASP A 206 0.69 -14.22 -27.42
N THR A 207 1.20 -14.40 -26.22
CA THR A 207 0.72 -15.41 -25.28
C THR A 207 -0.56 -14.95 -24.60
N ALA A 208 -1.62 -15.76 -24.68
CA ALA A 208 -2.88 -15.46 -24.05
C ALA A 208 -2.73 -15.22 -22.53
N GLY A 209 -3.34 -14.18 -22.03
CA GLY A 209 -3.27 -13.78 -20.60
C GLY A 209 -2.03 -12.99 -20.23
N GLN A 210 -1.06 -12.82 -21.12
CA GLN A 210 0.16 -12.06 -20.88
C GLN A 210 0.11 -10.68 -21.56
N GLN A 211 0.90 -9.75 -21.03
CA GLN A 211 1.11 -8.44 -21.63
C GLN A 211 2.06 -8.57 -22.82
N PRO A 212 1.68 -8.14 -24.03
CA PRO A 212 2.60 -8.13 -25.17
C PRO A 212 3.81 -7.24 -24.95
N LEU A 213 4.94 -7.58 -25.58
CA LEU A 213 6.22 -6.88 -25.40
C LEU A 213 6.14 -5.38 -25.72
N ALA A 214 5.39 -4.98 -26.75
CA ALA A 214 5.20 -3.57 -27.10
C ALA A 214 4.57 -2.75 -25.98
N TYR A 215 3.80 -3.36 -25.11
CA TYR A 215 3.19 -2.71 -23.93
C TYR A 215 4.04 -2.85 -22.67
N GLY A 216 5.29 -3.35 -22.76
CA GLY A 216 6.23 -3.48 -21.65
C GLY A 216 6.55 -4.91 -21.23
N GLY A 217 5.80 -5.90 -21.72
CA GLY A 217 6.01 -7.33 -21.38
C GLY A 217 5.68 -7.67 -19.92
N ASP A 218 5.78 -8.95 -19.58
CA ASP A 218 5.26 -9.52 -18.33
C ASP A 218 6.26 -9.47 -17.13
N THR A 219 7.47 -8.99 -17.34
CA THR A 219 8.59 -9.15 -16.41
C THR A 219 8.47 -8.34 -15.09
N THR A 220 7.59 -7.33 -15.06
CA THR A 220 7.45 -6.43 -13.89
C THR A 220 6.01 -6.20 -13.45
N LEU A 221 5.06 -6.96 -13.99
CA LEU A 221 3.65 -6.75 -13.70
C LEU A 221 3.29 -7.13 -12.25
N ASP A 222 2.68 -6.19 -11.55
CA ASP A 222 1.99 -6.48 -10.32
C ASP A 222 0.71 -7.35 -10.57
N PRO A 223 0.13 -7.96 -9.54
CA PRO A 223 -1.05 -8.81 -9.69
C PRO A 223 -2.27 -8.10 -10.31
N VAL A 224 -2.41 -6.79 -10.12
CA VAL A 224 -3.53 -5.99 -10.65
C VAL A 224 -3.43 -5.85 -12.15
N HIS A 225 -2.26 -5.45 -12.66
CA HIS A 225 -2.00 -5.33 -14.10
C HIS A 225 -2.12 -6.67 -14.81
N ARG A 226 -1.62 -7.74 -14.20
CA ARG A 226 -1.78 -9.10 -14.74
C ARG A 226 -3.25 -9.51 -14.88
N ALA A 227 -4.08 -9.21 -13.87
CA ALA A 227 -5.51 -9.46 -13.91
C ALA A 227 -6.24 -8.63 -15.00
N LEU A 228 -5.78 -7.39 -15.27
CA LEU A 228 -6.31 -6.57 -16.36
C LEU A 228 -5.98 -7.15 -17.74
N TRP A 229 -4.74 -7.57 -17.95
CA TRP A 229 -4.35 -8.24 -19.22
C TRP A 229 -5.11 -9.54 -19.43
N GLN A 230 -5.30 -10.34 -18.39
CA GLN A 230 -6.15 -11.52 -18.45
C GLN A 230 -7.57 -11.18 -18.95
N ARG A 231 -8.19 -10.13 -18.42
CA ARG A 231 -9.51 -9.67 -18.88
C ARG A 231 -9.51 -9.21 -20.33
N PHE A 232 -8.48 -8.50 -20.80
CA PHE A 232 -8.39 -8.11 -22.21
C PHE A 232 -8.36 -9.33 -23.14
N TRP A 233 -7.66 -10.38 -22.74
CA TRP A 233 -7.67 -11.64 -23.46
C TRP A 233 -9.02 -12.35 -23.41
N ASP A 234 -9.74 -12.28 -22.29
CA ASP A 234 -11.10 -12.81 -22.17
C ASP A 234 -12.04 -12.06 -23.15
N TYR A 235 -11.93 -10.72 -23.23
CA TYR A 235 -12.69 -9.93 -24.21
C TYR A 235 -12.31 -10.30 -25.66
N ALA A 236 -11.04 -10.55 -25.93
CA ALA A 236 -10.56 -10.96 -27.23
C ALA A 236 -11.12 -12.31 -27.71
N ASN A 237 -11.53 -13.17 -26.79
CA ASN A 237 -12.00 -14.53 -27.10
C ASN A 237 -13.50 -14.74 -26.84
N ASP A 238 -14.17 -13.84 -26.13
CA ASP A 238 -15.60 -13.90 -25.85
C ASP A 238 -16.35 -12.64 -26.33
N PRO A 239 -17.01 -12.68 -27.48
CA PRO A 239 -17.76 -11.55 -28.02
C PRO A 239 -18.96 -11.12 -27.17
N ALA A 240 -19.52 -12.01 -26.34
CA ALA A 240 -20.62 -11.66 -25.46
C ALA A 240 -20.12 -10.82 -24.30
N LEU A 241 -19.06 -11.26 -23.63
CA LEU A 241 -18.39 -10.52 -22.57
C LEU A 241 -17.84 -9.19 -23.10
N ALA A 242 -17.26 -9.15 -24.29
CA ALA A 242 -16.76 -7.94 -24.91
C ALA A 242 -17.85 -6.86 -25.07
N ARG A 243 -19.04 -7.24 -25.51
CA ARG A 243 -20.20 -6.31 -25.64
C ARG A 243 -20.66 -5.78 -24.29
N GLU A 244 -20.66 -6.62 -23.26
CA GLU A 244 -21.07 -6.24 -21.91
C GLU A 244 -20.17 -5.15 -21.31
N VAL A 245 -18.89 -5.20 -21.59
CA VAL A 245 -17.89 -4.23 -21.09
C VAL A 245 -17.71 -2.99 -21.99
N GLY A 246 -18.48 -2.87 -23.07
CA GLY A 246 -18.46 -1.73 -23.97
C GLY A 246 -17.33 -1.77 -25.01
N VAL A 247 -17.00 -2.96 -25.51
CA VAL A 247 -16.18 -3.08 -26.71
C VAL A 247 -17.05 -2.74 -27.93
N ARG A 248 -16.67 -1.65 -28.64
CA ARG A 248 -17.39 -1.18 -29.84
C ARG A 248 -17.07 -2.03 -31.07
N ALA A 249 -15.81 -2.36 -31.25
CA ALA A 249 -15.36 -3.13 -32.41
C ALA A 249 -14.20 -4.04 -31.99
N MET A 250 -14.25 -5.26 -32.54
CA MET A 250 -13.12 -6.18 -32.57
C MET A 250 -12.87 -6.50 -34.02
N GLN A 251 -11.74 -6.00 -34.56
CA GLN A 251 -11.34 -6.24 -35.93
C GLN A 251 -10.25 -7.31 -35.94
N GLY A 252 -10.63 -8.51 -36.34
CA GLY A 252 -9.71 -9.61 -36.63
C GLY A 252 -9.39 -9.64 -38.12
N GLU A 253 -8.12 -9.58 -38.46
CA GLU A 253 -7.63 -9.65 -39.84
C GLU A 253 -6.55 -10.73 -39.95
N ALA A 254 -6.49 -11.37 -41.10
CA ALA A 254 -5.44 -12.32 -41.44
C ALA A 254 -4.91 -12.05 -42.85
N PRO A 255 -4.25 -10.90 -43.09
CA PRO A 255 -3.61 -10.65 -44.38
C PRO A 255 -2.50 -11.68 -44.62
N PHE A 256 -2.22 -11.90 -45.90
CA PHE A 256 -1.26 -12.90 -46.30
C PHE A 256 -0.22 -12.37 -47.28
N ILE A 257 0.91 -13.06 -47.33
CA ILE A 257 1.96 -12.83 -48.29
C ILE A 257 2.50 -14.19 -48.78
N GLU A 258 3.04 -14.22 -49.97
CA GLU A 258 3.88 -15.32 -50.44
C GLU A 258 5.26 -15.23 -49.79
N ALA A 259 5.55 -16.15 -48.88
CA ALA A 259 6.84 -16.20 -48.19
C ALA A 259 7.92 -16.71 -49.16
N ARG A 260 8.97 -15.91 -49.35
CA ARG A 260 10.11 -16.28 -50.22
C ARG A 260 11.38 -16.37 -49.39
N PRO A 261 12.16 -17.45 -49.47
CA PRO A 261 13.40 -17.61 -48.70
C PRO A 261 14.35 -16.42 -48.87
N GLY A 262 14.91 -15.95 -47.77
CA GLY A 262 15.83 -14.81 -47.73
C GLY A 262 15.15 -13.44 -47.85
N LYS A 263 13.82 -13.38 -47.94
CA LYS A 263 13.09 -12.12 -47.91
C LYS A 263 12.67 -11.75 -46.50
N THR A 264 12.61 -10.44 -46.27
CA THR A 264 12.15 -9.81 -45.01
C THR A 264 10.89 -9.02 -45.28
N TYR A 265 9.95 -9.12 -44.38
CA TYR A 265 8.67 -8.44 -44.46
C TYR A 265 8.44 -7.65 -43.14
N ARG A 266 8.00 -6.39 -43.29
CA ARG A 266 7.61 -5.53 -42.19
C ARG A 266 6.09 -5.58 -42.02
N LEU A 267 5.67 -5.79 -40.81
CA LEU A 267 4.28 -5.76 -40.38
C LEU A 267 4.03 -4.50 -39.58
N GLU A 268 2.92 -3.82 -39.82
CA GLU A 268 2.45 -2.67 -39.04
C GLU A 268 0.96 -2.85 -38.70
N LEU A 269 0.67 -3.07 -37.43
CA LEU A 269 -0.68 -3.19 -36.91
C LEU A 269 -1.06 -1.89 -36.21
N ARG A 270 -2.08 -1.18 -36.71
CA ARG A 270 -2.52 0.12 -36.21
C ARG A 270 -3.65 0.00 -35.20
N ALA A 271 -3.64 0.85 -34.19
CA ALA A 271 -4.71 0.94 -33.19
C ALA A 271 -6.07 1.34 -33.81
N SER A 272 -6.08 2.00 -34.96
CA SER A 272 -7.30 2.29 -35.73
C SER A 272 -7.88 1.06 -36.45
N GLY A 273 -7.19 -0.07 -36.44
CA GLY A 273 -7.46 -1.26 -37.22
C GLY A 273 -6.62 -1.30 -38.48
N GLY A 274 -6.46 -2.52 -39.03
CA GLY A 274 -5.69 -2.79 -40.24
C GLY A 274 -4.26 -3.25 -39.94
N LEU A 275 -3.93 -4.41 -40.53
CA LEU A 275 -2.58 -4.94 -40.56
C LEU A 275 -2.02 -4.79 -41.96
N VAL A 276 -0.93 -4.05 -42.11
CA VAL A 276 -0.21 -3.85 -43.37
C VAL A 276 1.05 -4.69 -43.35
N ILE A 277 1.29 -5.43 -44.48
CA ILE A 277 2.50 -6.21 -44.68
C ILE A 277 3.23 -5.64 -45.92
N GLN A 278 4.50 -5.31 -45.75
CA GLN A 278 5.34 -4.74 -46.81
C GLN A 278 6.65 -5.53 -46.92
N SER A 279 7.13 -5.74 -48.13
CA SER A 279 8.47 -6.32 -48.35
C SER A 279 9.53 -5.25 -48.10
N GLU A 280 10.50 -5.60 -47.28
CA GLU A 280 11.72 -4.80 -47.06
C GLU A 280 12.80 -5.15 -48.07
#